data_837a30a0bdd00d7e68c40ed70765ab4e
#
_entry.id   837a30a0bdd00d7e68c40ed70765ab4e
#
_cell.length_a   1.000
_cell.length_b   1.000
_cell.length_c   1.000
_cell.angle_alpha   90.00
_cell.angle_beta   90.00
_cell.angle_gamma   90.00
#
_symmetry.space_group_name_H-M   'P 1'
#
loop_
_entity.id
_entity.type
_entity.pdbx_description
1 polymer ?
#
loop_
_entity_poly.entity_id
_entity_poly.type
_entity_poly.pdbx_seq_one_letter_code
_entity_poly.pdbx_strand_id
1 'polypeptide(L)'
;MAPVSKTELEPPNGGWKAWRTVFGSFLLQTSSYGYVTACGVFTLYYKQVMLPEYSASQLGWIATIAVFLIFGVGIPIGALVDRYGTRPVVAPFVALGIVSLGLLSLCKTYWQIVLCQGVAFGLACSGTTLPAVICVTQWFSTKRGLAVGLASSGSSFGGLIFPIMVSRLINSHGFKTAIHWSTLVVGVCMIVGLICCEGPYPPKRLAAMKEKESSATPSLESPKIDEKPDESDLGVSSSIEASTHPKPAAKVLGMRHNLVPWIAFCVGVFCCTFSLLVPFDYLPIIAAEQGMKQDLAQYTLAMINAGSMIGRIIPGFVSDHLGQFNVMALVTTLSAIALLVVWLPVYYSPTNGGIIFFSLFYGFVSGGYTSLLSPCVVALVDGQVANLGLKFGIACLCLAFGALVGIPVSGAVADDTGNWGGLIGLSGAMMALGAVSFIVSRVKMGGWNPMSKV
;
A
#
# COMPACT_ATOMS: atom_id res chain seq x y z
N MET A 1 19.99 -15.85 35.19
CA MET A 1 19.81 -15.10 33.94
C MET A 1 18.99 -13.86 34.24
N ALA A 2 19.57 -12.68 34.09
CA ALA A 2 18.86 -11.42 34.31
C ALA A 2 17.74 -11.28 33.26
N PRO A 3 16.52 -10.83 33.62
CA PRO A 3 15.47 -10.62 32.65
C PRO A 3 15.93 -9.56 31.65
N VAL A 4 15.89 -9.89 30.36
CA VAL A 4 16.18 -8.95 29.28
C VAL A 4 15.22 -7.77 29.45
N SER A 5 15.74 -6.60 29.75
CA SER A 5 14.96 -5.41 30.00
C SER A 5 14.12 -5.11 28.74
N LYS A 6 12.79 -5.03 28.89
CA LYS A 6 11.83 -4.64 27.84
C LYS A 6 12.17 -3.29 27.16
N THR A 7 13.02 -2.49 27.79
CA THR A 7 13.42 -1.15 27.41
C THR A 7 14.28 -1.06 26.14
N GLU A 8 14.88 -2.14 25.64
CA GLU A 8 15.76 -2.10 24.47
C GLU A 8 15.03 -2.19 23.11
N LEU A 9 13.75 -2.57 23.09
CA LEU A 9 12.98 -2.89 21.89
C LEU A 9 11.82 -1.91 21.61
N GLU A 10 11.59 -0.95 22.52
CA GLU A 10 10.48 0.00 22.33
C GLU A 10 10.85 1.11 21.34
N PRO A 11 9.95 1.42 20.36
CA PRO A 11 10.13 2.57 19.47
C PRO A 11 10.34 3.86 20.28
N PRO A 12 11.16 4.82 19.79
CA PRO A 12 11.45 6.07 20.51
C PRO A 12 10.22 6.96 20.76
N ASN A 13 9.10 6.73 20.07
CA ASN A 13 7.80 7.39 20.23
C ASN A 13 7.77 8.91 20.01
N GLY A 14 8.73 9.47 19.26
CA GLY A 14 8.74 10.89 18.93
C GLY A 14 10.13 11.48 18.86
N GLY A 15 10.21 12.81 19.03
CA GLY A 15 11.42 13.58 18.87
C GLY A 15 11.60 14.14 17.45
N TRP A 16 12.52 15.11 17.31
CA TRP A 16 12.75 15.79 16.02
C TRP A 16 13.04 14.84 14.85
N LYS A 17 13.87 13.81 15.09
CA LYS A 17 14.25 12.83 14.05
C LYS A 17 13.04 12.03 13.56
N ALA A 18 12.12 11.64 14.46
CA ALA A 18 10.91 10.92 14.12
C ALA A 18 9.98 11.77 13.24
N TRP A 19 9.69 13.00 13.62
CA TRP A 19 8.82 13.89 12.85
C TRP A 19 9.47 14.36 11.54
N ARG A 20 10.79 14.56 11.50
CA ARG A 20 11.53 14.77 10.26
C ARG A 20 11.35 13.57 9.30
N THR A 21 11.36 12.34 9.83
CA THR A 21 11.15 11.13 9.03
C THR A 21 9.70 11.07 8.50
N VAL A 22 8.70 11.48 9.29
CA VAL A 22 7.31 11.61 8.81
C VAL A 22 7.23 12.59 7.63
N PHE A 23 7.86 13.76 7.75
CA PHE A 23 7.91 14.74 6.67
C PHE A 23 8.66 14.21 5.43
N GLY A 24 9.79 13.53 5.61
CA GLY A 24 10.52 12.88 4.52
C GLY A 24 9.67 11.81 3.81
N SER A 25 8.96 11.00 4.60
CA SER A 25 8.04 10.00 4.07
C SER A 25 6.86 10.62 3.31
N PHE A 26 6.30 11.72 3.80
CA PHE A 26 5.28 12.50 3.10
C PHE A 26 5.78 12.95 1.71
N LEU A 27 6.99 13.49 1.61
CA LEU A 27 7.58 13.92 0.33
C LEU A 27 7.84 12.74 -0.61
N LEU A 28 8.35 11.61 -0.10
CA LEU A 28 8.54 10.40 -0.89
C LEU A 28 7.20 9.85 -1.42
N GLN A 29 6.17 9.85 -0.61
CA GLN A 29 4.83 9.44 -1.02
C GLN A 29 4.21 10.40 -2.06
N THR A 30 4.40 11.71 -1.87
CA THR A 30 3.96 12.73 -2.82
C THR A 30 4.58 12.51 -4.20
N SER A 31 5.90 12.35 -4.24
CA SER A 31 6.66 12.26 -5.48
C SER A 31 6.62 10.88 -6.17
N SER A 32 6.21 9.82 -5.46
CA SER A 32 6.08 8.48 -6.01
C SER A 32 4.62 8.17 -6.39
N TYR A 33 3.86 7.58 -5.47
CA TYR A 33 2.47 7.18 -5.75
C TYR A 33 1.58 8.38 -6.12
N GLY A 34 1.82 9.55 -5.49
CA GLY A 34 1.10 10.77 -5.84
C GLY A 34 1.30 11.22 -7.29
N TYR A 35 2.51 11.07 -7.84
CA TYR A 35 2.78 11.40 -9.25
C TYR A 35 2.16 10.37 -10.22
N VAL A 36 2.12 9.08 -9.83
CA VAL A 36 1.49 8.04 -10.65
C VAL A 36 0.02 8.31 -10.90
N THR A 37 -0.68 8.99 -10.01
CA THR A 37 -2.09 9.38 -10.24
C THR A 37 -2.28 10.36 -11.41
N ALA A 38 -1.21 11.02 -11.88
CA ALA A 38 -1.25 11.84 -13.10
C ALA A 38 -1.22 11.02 -14.41
N CYS A 39 -1.12 9.67 -14.31
CA CYS A 39 -1.07 8.80 -15.50
C CYS A 39 -2.25 9.00 -16.45
N GLY A 40 -3.45 9.33 -15.94
CA GLY A 40 -4.61 9.64 -16.78
C GLY A 40 -4.38 10.82 -17.73
N VAL A 41 -3.70 11.87 -17.26
CA VAL A 41 -3.35 13.04 -18.10
C VAL A 41 -2.37 12.64 -19.21
N PHE A 42 -1.38 11.80 -18.87
CA PHE A 42 -0.42 11.29 -19.85
C PHE A 42 -1.09 10.37 -20.87
N THR A 43 -1.95 9.46 -20.43
CA THR A 43 -2.69 8.54 -21.32
C THR A 43 -3.53 9.31 -22.32
N LEU A 44 -4.20 10.37 -21.88
CA LEU A 44 -4.97 11.24 -22.77
C LEU A 44 -4.05 11.92 -23.82
N TYR A 45 -2.92 12.48 -23.39
CA TYR A 45 -1.96 13.10 -24.30
C TYR A 45 -1.35 12.09 -25.28
N TYR A 46 -0.99 10.88 -24.82
CA TYR A 46 -0.48 9.83 -25.70
C TYR A 46 -1.51 9.43 -26.74
N LYS A 47 -2.78 9.26 -26.36
CA LYS A 47 -3.85 8.90 -27.28
C LYS A 47 -4.15 9.98 -28.33
N GLN A 48 -4.09 11.26 -27.94
CA GLN A 48 -4.45 12.35 -28.83
C GLN A 48 -3.31 12.82 -29.73
N VAL A 49 -2.04 12.72 -29.27
CA VAL A 49 -0.91 13.38 -29.91
C VAL A 49 0.23 12.46 -30.30
N MET A 50 0.68 11.57 -29.39
CA MET A 50 1.92 10.80 -29.63
C MET A 50 1.68 9.43 -30.25
N LEU A 51 0.63 8.74 -29.86
CA LEU A 51 0.36 7.33 -30.18
C LEU A 51 -1.13 7.12 -30.52
N PRO A 52 -1.68 7.83 -31.53
CA PRO A 52 -3.10 7.76 -31.86
C PRO A 52 -3.54 6.38 -32.37
N GLU A 53 -2.60 5.57 -32.89
CA GLU A 53 -2.82 4.22 -33.40
C GLU A 53 -3.09 3.20 -32.28
N TYR A 54 -2.64 3.44 -31.03
CA TYR A 54 -2.85 2.53 -29.92
C TYR A 54 -4.22 2.71 -29.26
N SER A 55 -4.84 1.60 -28.84
CA SER A 55 -6.11 1.64 -28.11
C SER A 55 -5.92 2.23 -26.70
N ALA A 56 -7.01 2.76 -26.13
CA ALA A 56 -7.00 3.23 -24.74
C ALA A 56 -6.60 2.11 -23.74
N SER A 57 -7.03 0.87 -24.01
CA SER A 57 -6.65 -0.30 -23.22
C SER A 57 -5.14 -0.59 -23.27
N GLN A 58 -4.52 -0.51 -24.45
CA GLN A 58 -3.08 -0.69 -24.59
C GLN A 58 -2.30 0.41 -23.83
N LEU A 59 -2.72 1.67 -23.94
CA LEU A 59 -2.09 2.78 -23.21
C LEU A 59 -2.30 2.67 -21.70
N GLY A 60 -3.41 2.11 -21.24
CA GLY A 60 -3.72 1.85 -19.84
C GLY A 60 -2.72 0.91 -19.16
N TRP A 61 -2.08 -0.01 -19.91
CA TRP A 61 -1.06 -0.89 -19.38
C TRP A 61 0.16 -0.16 -18.78
N ILE A 62 0.46 1.06 -19.25
CA ILE A 62 1.55 1.88 -18.71
C ILE A 62 1.31 2.17 -17.22
N ALA A 63 0.12 2.64 -16.87
CA ALA A 63 -0.28 2.91 -15.49
C ALA A 63 -0.42 1.63 -14.66
N THR A 64 -1.05 0.59 -15.24
CA THR A 64 -1.29 -0.69 -14.56
C THR A 64 0.03 -1.38 -14.16
N ILE A 65 1.01 -1.41 -15.06
CA ILE A 65 2.34 -1.97 -14.76
C ILE A 65 3.02 -1.15 -13.66
N ALA A 66 2.95 0.17 -13.71
CA ALA A 66 3.53 1.02 -12.67
C ALA A 66 2.91 0.71 -11.29
N VAL A 67 1.58 0.70 -11.18
CA VAL A 67 0.88 0.40 -9.92
C VAL A 67 1.18 -1.01 -9.43
N PHE A 68 1.18 -2.01 -10.33
CA PHE A 68 1.55 -3.37 -9.97
C PHE A 68 2.97 -3.45 -9.40
N LEU A 69 3.95 -2.81 -10.03
CA LEU A 69 5.33 -2.83 -9.57
C LEU A 69 5.54 -2.06 -8.26
N ILE A 70 4.80 -0.98 -8.02
CA ILE A 70 4.87 -0.23 -6.74
C ILE A 70 4.68 -1.17 -5.55
N PHE A 71 3.73 -2.08 -5.64
CA PHE A 71 3.37 -2.97 -4.54
C PHE A 71 3.86 -4.41 -4.74
N GLY A 72 3.92 -4.92 -5.98
CA GLY A 72 4.22 -6.31 -6.31
C GLY A 72 5.65 -6.74 -5.97
N VAL A 73 6.62 -5.82 -6.02
CA VAL A 73 8.00 -6.08 -5.58
C VAL A 73 8.23 -5.78 -4.10
N GLY A 74 7.15 -5.66 -3.32
CA GLY A 74 7.20 -5.34 -1.89
C GLY A 74 8.00 -6.33 -1.06
N ILE A 75 7.94 -7.62 -1.36
CA ILE A 75 8.68 -8.66 -0.62
C ILE A 75 10.20 -8.46 -0.70
N PRO A 76 10.82 -8.41 -1.90
CA PRO A 76 12.26 -8.18 -1.98
C PRO A 76 12.68 -6.80 -1.42
N ILE A 77 11.91 -5.75 -1.68
CA ILE A 77 12.21 -4.42 -1.12
C ILE A 77 12.13 -4.43 0.41
N GLY A 78 11.09 -5.04 0.98
CA GLY A 78 10.95 -5.17 2.43
C GLY A 78 12.10 -5.94 3.07
N ALA A 79 12.53 -7.06 2.45
CA ALA A 79 13.68 -7.84 2.90
C ALA A 79 15.00 -7.03 2.82
N LEU A 80 15.18 -6.21 1.78
CA LEU A 80 16.33 -5.32 1.66
C LEU A 80 16.34 -4.24 2.76
N VAL A 81 15.19 -3.65 3.06
CA VAL A 81 15.05 -2.66 4.15
C VAL A 81 15.38 -3.29 5.50
N ASP A 82 14.89 -4.49 5.74
CA ASP A 82 15.17 -5.25 6.97
C ASP A 82 16.65 -5.60 7.12
N ARG A 83 17.39 -5.73 6.01
CA ARG A 83 18.81 -6.10 6.02
C ARG A 83 19.75 -4.90 6.04
N TYR A 84 19.47 -3.89 5.22
CA TYR A 84 20.39 -2.77 4.97
C TYR A 84 19.91 -1.45 5.60
N GLY A 85 18.66 -1.39 6.08
CA GLY A 85 18.04 -0.16 6.55
C GLY A 85 17.44 0.68 5.41
N THR A 86 16.74 1.75 5.78
CA THR A 86 15.92 2.54 4.85
C THR A 86 16.75 3.33 3.83
N ARG A 87 17.70 4.17 4.27
CA ARG A 87 18.46 5.08 3.39
C ARG A 87 19.25 4.40 2.27
N PRO A 88 20.05 3.34 2.54
CA PRO A 88 20.82 2.67 1.49
C PRO A 88 19.92 2.02 0.44
N VAL A 89 18.70 1.60 0.84
CA VAL A 89 17.73 1.00 -0.09
C VAL A 89 17.03 2.08 -0.91
N VAL A 90 16.60 3.19 -0.32
CA VAL A 90 15.87 4.26 -1.00
C VAL A 90 16.74 5.00 -2.02
N ALA A 91 18.04 5.22 -1.72
CA ALA A 91 18.92 6.04 -2.56
C ALA A 91 18.99 5.61 -4.05
N PRO A 92 19.25 4.33 -4.41
CA PRO A 92 19.28 3.89 -5.80
C PRO A 92 17.92 4.04 -6.51
N PHE A 93 16.81 3.88 -5.78
CA PHE A 93 15.47 4.04 -6.36
C PHE A 93 15.10 5.52 -6.59
N VAL A 94 15.59 6.44 -5.74
CA VAL A 94 15.49 7.89 -6.00
C VAL A 94 16.23 8.24 -7.29
N ALA A 95 17.46 7.76 -7.46
CA ALA A 95 18.23 7.98 -8.69
C ALA A 95 17.50 7.40 -9.92
N LEU A 96 17.00 6.17 -9.81
CA LEU A 96 16.23 5.52 -10.87
C LEU A 96 14.97 6.33 -11.24
N GLY A 97 14.24 6.86 -10.25
CA GLY A 97 13.03 7.66 -10.47
C GLY A 97 13.31 8.96 -11.22
N ILE A 98 14.35 9.68 -10.82
CA ILE A 98 14.76 10.93 -11.50
C ILE A 98 15.21 10.65 -12.94
N VAL A 99 16.04 9.63 -13.13
CA VAL A 99 16.55 9.25 -14.46
C VAL A 99 15.40 8.78 -15.36
N SER A 100 14.51 7.93 -14.88
CA SER A 100 13.38 7.42 -15.66
C SER A 100 12.44 8.54 -16.11
N LEU A 101 12.08 9.46 -15.22
CA LEU A 101 11.25 10.61 -15.61
C LEU A 101 11.98 11.55 -16.58
N GLY A 102 13.27 11.81 -16.38
CA GLY A 102 14.06 12.61 -17.30
C GLY A 102 14.10 12.01 -18.71
N LEU A 103 14.33 10.69 -18.81
CA LEU A 103 14.35 9.96 -20.08
C LEU A 103 12.98 9.91 -20.76
N LEU A 104 11.87 10.00 -20.02
CA LEU A 104 10.53 10.03 -20.60
C LEU A 104 10.34 11.16 -21.61
N SER A 105 11.04 12.29 -21.44
CA SER A 105 11.03 13.42 -22.38
C SER A 105 11.60 13.09 -23.77
N LEU A 106 12.40 12.00 -23.88
CA LEU A 106 13.04 11.53 -25.10
C LEU A 106 12.27 10.36 -25.75
N CYS A 107 11.34 9.74 -25.04
CA CYS A 107 10.55 8.62 -25.53
C CYS A 107 9.61 9.03 -26.65
N LYS A 108 9.56 8.22 -27.72
CA LYS A 108 8.70 8.45 -28.88
C LYS A 108 7.83 7.24 -29.24
N THR A 109 8.20 6.06 -28.77
CA THR A 109 7.49 4.81 -29.07
C THR A 109 6.80 4.26 -27.83
N TYR A 110 5.74 3.50 -28.03
CA TYR A 110 4.98 2.86 -26.96
C TYR A 110 5.87 2.09 -25.96
N TRP A 111 6.77 1.23 -26.46
CA TRP A 111 7.63 0.42 -25.62
C TRP A 111 8.65 1.23 -24.80
N GLN A 112 9.15 2.34 -25.34
CA GLN A 112 10.02 3.24 -24.59
C GLN A 112 9.25 3.86 -23.39
N ILE A 113 8.01 4.27 -23.61
CA ILE A 113 7.16 4.85 -22.55
C ILE A 113 6.81 3.78 -21.51
N VAL A 114 6.43 2.56 -21.94
CA VAL A 114 6.18 1.43 -21.01
C VAL A 114 7.41 1.15 -20.15
N LEU A 115 8.60 1.10 -20.74
CA LEU A 115 9.83 0.83 -19.98
C LEU A 115 10.21 1.99 -19.04
N CYS A 116 10.08 3.24 -19.48
CA CYS A 116 10.44 4.39 -18.64
C CYS A 116 9.40 4.67 -17.56
N GLN A 117 8.14 4.87 -17.95
CA GLN A 117 7.09 5.30 -17.04
C GLN A 117 6.42 4.12 -16.31
N GLY A 118 6.19 3.01 -17.00
CA GLY A 118 5.58 1.81 -16.41
C GLY A 118 6.57 1.05 -15.53
N VAL A 119 7.69 0.61 -16.10
CA VAL A 119 8.61 -0.31 -15.41
C VAL A 119 9.60 0.44 -14.54
N ALA A 120 10.43 1.31 -15.10
CA ALA A 120 11.53 1.94 -14.36
C ALA A 120 11.01 2.88 -13.26
N PHE A 121 10.03 3.73 -13.58
CA PHE A 121 9.43 4.61 -12.57
C PHE A 121 8.57 3.84 -11.56
N GLY A 122 7.83 2.80 -11.97
CA GLY A 122 7.10 1.91 -11.07
C GLY A 122 8.00 1.23 -10.04
N LEU A 123 9.14 0.69 -10.48
CA LEU A 123 10.17 0.13 -9.57
C LEU A 123 10.76 1.19 -8.65
N ALA A 124 11.06 2.38 -9.17
CA ALA A 124 11.54 3.50 -8.36
C ALA A 124 10.53 3.88 -7.26
N CYS A 125 9.25 3.94 -7.60
CA CYS A 125 8.19 4.20 -6.64
C CYS A 125 8.06 3.12 -5.58
N SER A 126 8.25 1.84 -5.92
CA SER A 126 8.26 0.74 -4.94
C SER A 126 9.37 0.92 -3.90
N GLY A 127 10.60 1.18 -4.37
CA GLY A 127 11.76 1.36 -3.51
C GLY A 127 11.77 2.66 -2.70
N THR A 128 10.86 3.59 -2.97
CA THR A 128 10.70 4.84 -2.20
C THR A 128 9.48 4.79 -1.27
N THR A 129 8.32 4.33 -1.76
CA THR A 129 7.05 4.31 -1.02
C THR A 129 7.07 3.35 0.16
N LEU A 130 7.44 2.10 -0.08
CA LEU A 130 7.38 1.03 0.91
C LEU A 130 8.37 1.24 2.06
N PRO A 131 9.67 1.53 1.81
CA PRO A 131 10.62 1.84 2.88
C PRO A 131 10.24 3.07 3.70
N ALA A 132 9.65 4.09 3.07
CA ALA A 132 9.19 5.30 3.74
C ALA A 132 8.13 5.01 4.80
N VAL A 133 7.13 4.17 4.49
CA VAL A 133 6.08 3.76 5.44
C VAL A 133 6.65 2.88 6.55
N ILE A 134 7.48 1.89 6.21
CA ILE A 134 8.12 1.01 7.20
C ILE A 134 8.94 1.83 8.20
N CYS A 135 9.71 2.81 7.71
CA CYS A 135 10.55 3.65 8.54
C CYS A 135 9.74 4.44 9.58
N VAL A 136 8.60 5.03 9.17
CA VAL A 136 7.71 5.74 10.10
C VAL A 136 7.14 4.80 11.16
N THR A 137 6.69 3.61 10.77
CA THR A 137 6.14 2.63 11.73
C THR A 137 7.15 2.16 12.78
N GLN A 138 8.46 2.21 12.48
CA GLN A 138 9.51 1.86 13.41
C GLN A 138 9.79 2.96 14.47
N TRP A 139 9.44 4.22 14.20
CA TRP A 139 9.64 5.34 15.12
C TRP A 139 8.55 5.47 16.19
N PHE A 140 7.33 5.01 15.91
CA PHE A 140 6.18 5.25 16.76
C PHE A 140 5.53 3.94 17.22
N SER A 141 5.11 3.89 18.49
CA SER A 141 4.27 2.83 19.04
C SER A 141 2.88 3.36 19.42
N THR A 142 2.82 4.49 20.14
CA THR A 142 1.55 5.06 20.66
C THR A 142 0.84 5.99 19.67
N LYS A 143 1.57 6.64 18.74
CA LYS A 143 1.06 7.57 17.73
C LYS A 143 1.31 7.04 16.31
N ARG A 144 1.31 5.71 16.15
CA ARG A 144 1.68 5.06 14.88
C ARG A 144 0.68 5.36 13.78
N GLY A 145 -0.61 5.26 14.07
CA GLY A 145 -1.66 5.52 13.09
C GLY A 145 -1.63 6.97 12.60
N LEU A 146 -1.51 7.94 13.50
CA LEU A 146 -1.36 9.35 13.14
C LEU A 146 -0.10 9.60 12.28
N ALA A 147 1.04 9.07 12.69
CA ALA A 147 2.31 9.30 11.99
C ALA A 147 2.31 8.70 10.57
N VAL A 148 1.80 7.47 10.42
CA VAL A 148 1.63 6.83 9.12
C VAL A 148 0.56 7.54 8.29
N GLY A 149 -0.53 7.98 8.91
CA GLY A 149 -1.58 8.78 8.26
C GLY A 149 -1.03 10.08 7.66
N LEU A 150 -0.26 10.83 8.44
CA LEU A 150 0.40 12.05 7.96
C LEU A 150 1.41 11.75 6.84
N ALA A 151 2.24 10.72 6.99
CA ALA A 151 3.20 10.33 5.97
C ALA A 151 2.51 9.91 4.65
N SER A 152 1.48 9.07 4.74
CA SER A 152 0.76 8.56 3.57
C SER A 152 -0.15 9.60 2.91
N SER A 153 -0.58 10.66 3.63
CA SER A 153 -1.37 11.75 3.05
C SER A 153 -0.63 12.48 1.92
N GLY A 154 0.70 12.35 1.88
CA GLY A 154 1.52 12.86 0.78
C GLY A 154 1.12 12.33 -0.59
N SER A 155 0.73 11.06 -0.70
CA SER A 155 0.29 10.51 -1.99
C SER A 155 -1.04 11.13 -2.47
N SER A 156 -1.98 11.40 -1.58
CA SER A 156 -3.22 12.13 -1.95
C SER A 156 -2.95 13.60 -2.27
N PHE A 157 -2.01 14.23 -1.56
CA PHE A 157 -1.56 15.58 -1.88
C PHE A 157 -0.93 15.65 -3.28
N GLY A 158 -0.06 14.68 -3.62
CA GLY A 158 0.49 14.55 -4.98
C GLY A 158 -0.60 14.26 -6.01
N GLY A 159 -1.55 13.38 -5.69
CA GLY A 159 -2.70 13.04 -6.55
C GLY A 159 -3.65 14.22 -6.81
N LEU A 160 -3.66 15.22 -5.94
CA LEU A 160 -4.38 16.47 -6.16
C LEU A 160 -3.59 17.44 -7.06
N ILE A 161 -2.28 17.60 -6.81
CA ILE A 161 -1.48 18.66 -7.45
C ILE A 161 -0.94 18.23 -8.81
N PHE A 162 -0.38 17.03 -8.94
CA PHE A 162 0.33 16.63 -10.16
C PHE A 162 -0.55 16.55 -11.41
N PRO A 163 -1.78 15.99 -11.39
CA PRO A 163 -2.61 16.01 -12.59
C PRO A 163 -2.90 17.42 -13.08
N ILE A 164 -3.17 18.37 -12.18
CA ILE A 164 -3.45 19.76 -12.51
C ILE A 164 -2.18 20.44 -13.08
N MET A 165 -1.04 20.24 -12.40
CA MET A 165 0.24 20.81 -12.81
C MET A 165 0.66 20.31 -14.18
N VAL A 166 0.64 19.00 -14.39
CA VAL A 166 1.06 18.36 -15.64
C VAL A 166 0.15 18.78 -16.80
N SER A 167 -1.17 18.76 -16.60
CA SER A 167 -2.13 19.17 -17.63
C SER A 167 -1.91 20.63 -18.07
N ARG A 168 -1.75 21.54 -17.10
CA ARG A 168 -1.47 22.95 -17.42
C ARG A 168 -0.14 23.16 -18.13
N LEU A 169 0.92 22.47 -17.69
CA LEU A 169 2.25 22.57 -18.29
C LEU A 169 2.28 22.01 -19.72
N ILE A 170 1.60 20.88 -19.97
CA ILE A 170 1.50 20.32 -21.33
C ILE A 170 0.80 21.31 -22.26
N ASN A 171 -0.32 21.90 -21.82
CA ASN A 171 -1.11 22.80 -22.63
C ASN A 171 -0.40 24.15 -22.90
N SER A 172 0.42 24.64 -21.94
CA SER A 172 1.07 25.97 -22.08
C SER A 172 2.47 25.90 -22.67
N HIS A 173 3.26 24.87 -22.41
CA HIS A 173 4.68 24.77 -22.74
C HIS A 173 5.08 23.49 -23.49
N GLY A 174 4.10 22.61 -23.77
CA GLY A 174 4.31 21.34 -24.45
C GLY A 174 4.87 20.24 -23.55
N PHE A 175 4.82 19.00 -24.08
CA PHE A 175 5.12 17.79 -23.33
C PHE A 175 6.54 17.74 -22.75
N LYS A 176 7.57 18.04 -23.55
CA LYS A 176 8.97 17.99 -23.08
C LYS A 176 9.21 18.90 -21.88
N THR A 177 8.74 20.12 -21.96
CA THR A 177 8.89 21.11 -20.88
C THR A 177 8.12 20.68 -19.65
N ALA A 178 6.91 20.14 -19.81
CA ALA A 178 6.11 19.61 -18.72
C ALA A 178 6.83 18.46 -18.00
N ILE A 179 7.46 17.53 -18.73
CA ILE A 179 8.24 16.44 -18.14
C ILE A 179 9.47 16.97 -17.40
N HIS A 180 10.22 17.94 -17.94
CA HIS A 180 11.40 18.49 -17.26
C HIS A 180 11.02 19.17 -15.94
N TRP A 181 9.96 19.98 -15.91
CA TRP A 181 9.47 20.61 -14.67
C TRP A 181 8.96 19.55 -13.68
N SER A 182 8.23 18.54 -14.17
CA SER A 182 7.79 17.45 -13.33
C SER A 182 8.96 16.68 -12.73
N THR A 183 9.99 16.37 -13.54
CA THR A 183 11.20 15.70 -13.07
C THR A 183 11.92 16.53 -12.02
N LEU A 184 12.00 17.85 -12.20
CA LEU A 184 12.61 18.73 -11.21
C LEU A 184 11.86 18.71 -9.88
N VAL A 185 10.53 18.92 -9.90
CA VAL A 185 9.71 18.93 -8.68
C VAL A 185 9.74 17.58 -7.97
N VAL A 186 9.52 16.48 -8.70
CA VAL A 186 9.57 15.12 -8.18
C VAL A 186 10.96 14.80 -7.64
N GLY A 187 12.01 15.15 -8.38
CA GLY A 187 13.40 14.91 -7.98
C GLY A 187 13.78 15.64 -6.69
N VAL A 188 13.41 16.92 -6.56
CA VAL A 188 13.64 17.70 -5.32
C VAL A 188 12.89 17.04 -4.15
N CYS A 189 11.63 16.67 -4.32
CA CYS A 189 10.85 15.99 -3.28
C CYS A 189 11.48 14.65 -2.88
N MET A 190 11.95 13.84 -3.85
CA MET A 190 12.60 12.56 -3.59
C MET A 190 13.93 12.73 -2.86
N ILE A 191 14.76 13.68 -3.25
CA ILE A 191 16.07 13.94 -2.62
C ILE A 191 15.87 14.45 -1.19
N VAL A 192 15.01 15.44 -0.99
CA VAL A 192 14.71 15.95 0.36
C VAL A 192 14.09 14.85 1.23
N GLY A 193 13.19 14.06 0.66
CA GLY A 193 12.59 12.91 1.32
C GLY A 193 13.64 11.86 1.76
N LEU A 194 14.60 11.53 0.90
CA LEU A 194 15.72 10.63 1.21
C LEU A 194 16.58 11.16 2.36
N ILE A 195 16.93 12.45 2.34
CA ILE A 195 17.74 13.09 3.39
C ILE A 195 16.99 13.08 4.73
N CYS A 196 15.69 13.33 4.73
CA CYS A 196 14.86 13.39 5.93
C CYS A 196 14.51 12.02 6.50
N CYS A 197 14.40 10.99 5.65
CA CYS A 197 13.94 9.66 6.04
C CYS A 197 15.10 8.85 6.65
N GLU A 198 14.99 8.53 7.95
CA GLU A 198 16.02 7.80 8.70
C GLU A 198 15.38 6.81 9.67
N GLY A 199 15.78 5.53 9.61
CA GLY A 199 15.32 4.52 10.55
C GLY A 199 15.89 4.73 11.96
N PRO A 200 15.14 4.36 13.03
CA PRO A 200 15.62 4.51 14.41
C PRO A 200 16.75 3.54 14.76
N TYR A 201 16.86 2.45 14.00
CA TYR A 201 17.81 1.38 14.28
C TYR A 201 18.85 1.24 13.16
N PRO A 202 20.16 1.28 13.48
CA PRO A 202 21.19 0.99 12.49
C PRO A 202 21.14 -0.49 12.06
N PRO A 203 21.57 -0.83 10.83
CA PRO A 203 21.47 -2.19 10.28
C PRO A 203 22.09 -3.28 11.18
N LYS A 204 23.23 -2.98 11.83
CA LYS A 204 23.89 -3.89 12.79
C LYS A 204 23.00 -4.21 13.99
N ARG A 205 22.23 -3.24 14.47
CA ARG A 205 21.32 -3.44 15.61
C ARG A 205 20.09 -4.25 15.19
N LEU A 206 19.56 -4.02 13.99
CA LEU A 206 18.49 -4.82 13.41
C LEU A 206 18.90 -6.29 13.23
N ALA A 207 20.14 -6.56 12.78
CA ALA A 207 20.68 -7.91 12.66
C ALA A 207 20.79 -8.61 14.02
N ALA A 208 21.35 -7.92 15.03
CA ALA A 208 21.45 -8.45 16.40
C ALA A 208 20.07 -8.71 17.05
N MET A 209 19.06 -7.89 16.73
CA MET A 209 17.68 -8.12 17.19
C MET A 209 17.09 -9.40 16.59
N LYS A 210 17.34 -9.67 15.30
CA LYS A 210 16.92 -10.89 14.61
C LYS A 210 17.55 -12.15 15.21
N GLU A 211 18.82 -12.07 15.54
CA GLU A 211 19.57 -13.19 16.11
C GLU A 211 19.05 -13.54 17.51
N LYS A 212 18.80 -12.51 18.34
CA LYS A 212 18.18 -12.69 19.68
C LYS A 212 16.75 -13.25 19.59
N GLU A 213 15.94 -12.84 18.61
CA GLU A 213 14.57 -13.33 18.40
C GLU A 213 14.57 -14.79 17.92
N SER A 214 15.53 -15.17 17.07
CA SER A 214 15.73 -16.54 16.62
C SER A 214 16.20 -17.47 17.75
N SER A 215 17.01 -16.99 18.68
CA SER A 215 17.53 -17.76 19.83
C SER A 215 16.54 -17.80 21.01
N ALA A 216 15.62 -16.83 21.12
CA ALA A 216 14.59 -16.82 22.17
C ALA A 216 13.39 -17.74 21.89
N THR A 217 13.33 -18.37 20.71
CA THR A 217 12.33 -19.41 20.43
C THR A 217 12.78 -20.68 21.15
N PRO A 218 12.05 -21.18 22.19
CA PRO A 218 12.44 -22.39 22.89
C PRO A 218 12.49 -23.52 21.87
N SER A 219 13.65 -24.17 21.75
CA SER A 219 13.71 -25.52 21.21
C SER A 219 12.75 -26.36 22.05
N LEU A 220 11.73 -26.93 21.43
CA LEU A 220 10.96 -28.02 22.02
C LEU A 220 11.97 -29.14 22.23
N GLU A 221 12.56 -29.21 23.44
CA GLU A 221 13.17 -30.41 23.93
C GLU A 221 12.05 -31.46 23.95
N SER A 222 12.24 -32.48 23.15
CA SER A 222 11.47 -33.73 23.27
C SER A 222 11.55 -34.19 24.71
N PRO A 223 10.46 -34.66 25.34
CA PRO A 223 10.55 -35.24 26.68
C PRO A 223 11.59 -36.38 26.62
N LYS A 224 12.60 -36.29 27.47
CA LYS A 224 13.48 -37.40 27.72
C LYS A 224 12.61 -38.53 28.32
N ILE A 225 12.36 -39.54 27.52
CA ILE A 225 11.88 -40.84 28.03
C ILE A 225 13.08 -41.42 28.75
N ASP A 226 12.98 -41.56 30.09
CA ASP A 226 13.89 -42.36 30.90
C ASP A 226 13.69 -43.80 30.50
N GLU A 227 14.49 -44.30 29.56
CA GLU A 227 14.65 -45.73 29.32
C GLU A 227 15.81 -46.26 30.18
N LYS A 228 15.48 -47.18 31.05
CA LYS A 228 16.42 -48.09 31.71
C LYS A 228 17.12 -48.96 30.66
N PRO A 229 18.39 -49.33 30.89
CA PRO A 229 19.12 -50.18 29.97
C PRO A 229 18.71 -51.64 30.14
N ASP A 230 18.38 -52.32 29.07
CA ASP A 230 18.48 -53.77 28.96
C ASP A 230 19.14 -54.15 27.63
N GLU A 231 20.11 -55.06 27.76
CA GLU A 231 20.99 -55.59 26.73
C GLU A 231 20.23 -56.43 25.71
N SER A 232 20.49 -56.26 24.44
CA SER A 232 21.02 -57.31 23.54
C SER A 232 20.74 -57.02 22.07
N ASP A 233 21.81 -57.04 21.33
CA ASP A 233 22.02 -57.63 19.96
C ASP A 233 21.55 -56.93 18.68
N LEU A 234 22.59 -56.86 17.82
CA LEU A 234 22.65 -57.02 16.37
C LEU A 234 22.12 -55.91 15.43
N GLY A 235 23.13 -55.27 14.89
CA GLY A 235 23.35 -54.78 13.53
C GLY A 235 22.19 -54.64 12.54
N VAL A 236 22.09 -53.46 11.98
CA VAL A 236 21.97 -53.23 10.53
C VAL A 236 22.17 -51.74 10.22
N SER A 237 23.10 -51.47 9.31
CA SER A 237 23.33 -50.26 8.60
C SER A 237 22.08 -49.81 7.85
N SER A 238 21.64 -48.51 8.02
CA SER A 238 20.83 -47.86 7.00
C SER A 238 20.88 -46.33 7.12
N SER A 239 21.50 -45.78 6.08
CA SER A 239 21.14 -44.51 5.37
C SER A 239 20.58 -43.33 6.18
N ILE A 240 21.39 -42.30 6.19
CA ILE A 240 21.05 -40.91 6.50
C ILE A 240 19.99 -40.45 5.49
N GLU A 241 18.72 -40.47 5.84
CA GLU A 241 17.68 -39.68 5.20
C GLU A 241 17.60 -38.31 5.91
N ALA A 242 18.14 -37.29 5.23
CA ALA A 242 17.93 -35.90 5.58
C ALA A 242 16.45 -35.56 5.37
N SER A 243 15.62 -35.69 6.41
CA SER A 243 14.25 -35.23 6.39
C SER A 243 14.21 -33.70 6.37
N THR A 244 14.20 -33.12 5.15
CA THR A 244 13.83 -31.72 4.92
C THR A 244 12.32 -31.57 5.11
N HIS A 245 11.85 -31.57 6.34
CA HIS A 245 10.51 -31.08 6.62
C HIS A 245 10.47 -29.57 6.44
N PRO A 246 9.61 -29.02 5.57
CA PRO A 246 9.46 -27.58 5.44
C PRO A 246 9.00 -27.02 6.78
N LYS A 247 9.76 -26.04 7.32
CA LYS A 247 9.38 -25.33 8.56
C LYS A 247 7.96 -24.78 8.36
N PRO A 248 7.01 -25.01 9.29
CA PRO A 248 5.65 -24.53 9.12
C PRO A 248 5.63 -23.02 8.93
N ALA A 249 4.86 -22.54 7.93
CA ALA A 249 4.79 -21.14 7.52
C ALA A 249 4.53 -20.16 8.69
N ALA A 250 3.80 -20.60 9.72
CA ALA A 250 3.55 -19.85 10.95
C ALA A 250 4.85 -19.46 11.70
N LYS A 251 5.89 -20.30 11.64
CA LYS A 251 7.17 -20.06 12.32
C LYS A 251 8.02 -19.01 11.59
N VAL A 252 7.88 -18.93 10.25
CA VAL A 252 8.57 -17.94 9.42
C VAL A 252 7.95 -16.54 9.62
N LEU A 253 6.63 -16.47 9.87
CA LEU A 253 5.88 -15.23 10.05
C LEU A 253 5.91 -14.70 11.50
N GLY A 254 6.52 -15.41 12.45
CA GLY A 254 6.60 -15.00 13.87
C GLY A 254 5.24 -14.99 14.59
N MET A 255 4.27 -15.75 14.10
CA MET A 255 2.93 -15.84 14.68
C MET A 255 2.87 -16.81 15.82
N ARG A 256 2.38 -16.36 16.95
CA ARG A 256 2.40 -17.12 18.19
C ARG A 256 1.38 -18.26 18.24
N HIS A 257 0.20 -18.16 17.61
CA HIS A 257 -0.86 -19.16 17.78
C HIS A 257 -1.82 -19.41 16.61
N ASN A 258 -1.96 -18.53 15.60
CA ASN A 258 -2.98 -18.77 14.58
C ASN A 258 -2.70 -18.03 13.26
N LEU A 259 -2.72 -18.74 12.14
CA LEU A 259 -2.61 -18.16 10.78
C LEU A 259 -3.90 -17.47 10.30
N VAL A 260 -5.03 -17.74 10.96
CA VAL A 260 -6.35 -17.28 10.52
C VAL A 260 -6.44 -15.75 10.45
N PRO A 261 -6.01 -14.95 11.47
CA PRO A 261 -6.04 -13.48 11.37
C PRO A 261 -5.24 -12.95 10.18
N TRP A 262 -4.09 -13.57 9.91
CA TRP A 262 -3.23 -13.14 8.80
C TRP A 262 -3.84 -13.45 7.44
N ILE A 263 -4.36 -14.66 7.24
CA ILE A 263 -5.04 -15.05 6.00
C ILE A 263 -6.26 -14.14 5.77
N ALA A 264 -7.08 -13.94 6.81
CA ALA A 264 -8.23 -13.04 6.73
C ALA A 264 -7.81 -11.59 6.39
N PHE A 265 -6.71 -11.11 6.97
CA PHE A 265 -6.15 -9.80 6.64
C PHE A 265 -5.73 -9.73 5.16
N CYS A 266 -4.99 -10.71 4.65
CA CYS A 266 -4.55 -10.74 3.25
C CYS A 266 -5.73 -10.81 2.26
N VAL A 267 -6.75 -11.61 2.58
CA VAL A 267 -8.00 -11.67 1.79
C VAL A 267 -8.70 -10.31 1.83
N GLY A 268 -8.78 -9.67 3.00
CA GLY A 268 -9.34 -8.33 3.16
C GLY A 268 -8.60 -7.30 2.33
N VAL A 269 -7.26 -7.33 2.34
CA VAL A 269 -6.42 -6.44 1.53
C VAL A 269 -6.68 -6.63 0.04
N PHE A 270 -6.70 -7.87 -0.45
CA PHE A 270 -7.01 -8.17 -1.85
C PHE A 270 -8.39 -7.66 -2.27
N CYS A 271 -9.44 -8.01 -1.51
CA CYS A 271 -10.81 -7.64 -1.84
C CYS A 271 -11.05 -6.12 -1.79
N CYS A 272 -10.53 -5.45 -0.76
CA CYS A 272 -10.67 -3.99 -0.67
C CYS A 272 -9.90 -3.28 -1.78
N THR A 273 -8.70 -3.75 -2.12
CA THR A 273 -7.90 -3.11 -3.18
C THR A 273 -8.46 -3.38 -4.57
N PHE A 274 -9.09 -4.53 -4.80
CA PHE A 274 -9.85 -4.80 -6.01
C PHE A 274 -10.84 -3.69 -6.32
N SER A 275 -11.54 -3.20 -5.29
CA SER A 275 -12.57 -2.15 -5.42
C SER A 275 -12.04 -0.73 -5.31
N LEU A 276 -10.88 -0.56 -4.65
CA LEU A 276 -10.37 0.75 -4.23
C LEU A 276 -10.21 1.74 -5.37
N LEU A 277 -9.63 1.28 -6.48
CA LEU A 277 -9.26 2.13 -7.62
C LEU A 277 -10.42 2.34 -8.60
N VAL A 278 -11.49 1.55 -8.52
CA VAL A 278 -12.62 1.62 -9.46
C VAL A 278 -13.26 3.02 -9.51
N PRO A 279 -13.59 3.69 -8.38
CA PRO A 279 -14.11 5.06 -8.44
C PRO A 279 -13.09 6.08 -8.94
N PHE A 280 -11.79 5.87 -8.73
CA PHE A 280 -10.76 6.78 -9.23
C PHE A 280 -10.69 6.81 -10.75
N ASP A 281 -10.91 5.66 -11.40
CA ASP A 281 -10.80 5.52 -12.85
C ASP A 281 -12.13 5.77 -13.56
N TYR A 282 -13.23 5.27 -13.02
CA TYR A 282 -14.52 5.27 -13.73
C TYR A 282 -15.48 6.41 -13.32
N LEU A 283 -15.35 6.99 -12.11
CA LEU A 283 -16.26 8.05 -11.67
C LEU A 283 -16.26 9.27 -12.59
N PRO A 284 -15.10 9.80 -13.07
CA PRO A 284 -15.11 10.93 -13.99
C PRO A 284 -15.84 10.63 -15.30
N ILE A 285 -15.71 9.40 -15.82
CA ILE A 285 -16.35 8.95 -17.06
C ILE A 285 -17.85 8.87 -16.84
N ILE A 286 -18.30 8.17 -15.81
CA ILE A 286 -19.72 7.99 -15.46
C ILE A 286 -20.38 9.34 -15.20
N ALA A 287 -19.71 10.25 -14.48
CA ALA A 287 -20.23 11.58 -14.19
C ALA A 287 -20.44 12.42 -15.47
N ALA A 288 -19.49 12.33 -16.42
CA ALA A 288 -19.61 13.03 -17.71
C ALA A 288 -20.76 12.45 -18.56
N GLU A 289 -20.91 11.13 -18.63
CA GLU A 289 -22.02 10.46 -19.33
C GLU A 289 -23.37 10.78 -18.73
N GLN A 290 -23.44 11.02 -17.42
CA GLN A 290 -24.65 11.43 -16.70
C GLN A 290 -24.98 12.92 -16.83
N GLY A 291 -24.28 13.65 -17.69
CA GLY A 291 -24.56 15.05 -18.01
C GLY A 291 -23.90 16.09 -17.10
N MET A 292 -22.95 15.67 -16.23
CA MET A 292 -22.11 16.61 -15.52
C MET A 292 -21.19 17.34 -16.52
N LYS A 293 -20.98 18.66 -16.35
CA LYS A 293 -20.03 19.41 -17.19
C LYS A 293 -18.65 18.73 -17.14
N GLN A 294 -18.02 18.56 -18.30
CA GLN A 294 -16.78 17.78 -18.43
C GLN A 294 -15.65 18.27 -17.50
N ASP A 295 -15.52 19.60 -17.33
CA ASP A 295 -14.54 20.14 -16.39
C ASP A 295 -14.83 19.70 -14.94
N LEU A 296 -16.12 19.73 -14.52
CA LEU A 296 -16.51 19.34 -13.18
C LEU A 296 -16.35 17.82 -12.96
N ALA A 297 -16.66 17.01 -13.97
CA ALA A 297 -16.47 15.57 -13.94
C ALA A 297 -14.98 15.20 -13.73
N GLN A 298 -14.05 15.88 -14.38
CA GLN A 298 -12.62 15.69 -14.19
C GLN A 298 -12.16 16.07 -12.77
N TYR A 299 -12.79 17.07 -12.14
CA TYR A 299 -12.48 17.46 -10.76
C TYR A 299 -12.94 16.42 -9.72
N THR A 300 -13.80 15.45 -10.06
CA THR A 300 -14.20 14.40 -9.12
C THR A 300 -13.00 13.59 -8.60
N LEU A 301 -12.00 13.32 -9.44
CA LEU A 301 -10.74 12.70 -9.02
C LEU A 301 -9.97 13.56 -8.00
N ALA A 302 -9.92 14.87 -8.21
CA ALA A 302 -9.31 15.82 -7.27
C ALA A 302 -10.07 15.84 -5.94
N MET A 303 -11.42 15.76 -5.98
CA MET A 303 -12.26 15.69 -4.79
C MET A 303 -12.05 14.39 -4.01
N ILE A 304 -11.94 13.23 -4.68
CA ILE A 304 -11.60 11.96 -4.04
C ILE A 304 -10.23 12.08 -3.33
N ASN A 305 -9.21 12.64 -4.00
CA ASN A 305 -7.89 12.82 -3.40
C ASN A 305 -7.90 13.81 -2.23
N ALA A 306 -8.67 14.90 -2.31
CA ALA A 306 -8.85 15.84 -1.20
C ALA A 306 -9.50 15.19 0.02
N GLY A 307 -10.58 14.43 -0.19
CA GLY A 307 -11.20 13.60 0.86
C GLY A 307 -10.23 12.59 1.44
N SER A 308 -9.47 11.90 0.58
CA SER A 308 -8.49 10.87 0.97
C SER A 308 -7.34 11.45 1.81
N MET A 309 -6.90 12.67 1.52
CA MET A 309 -5.87 13.32 2.33
C MET A 309 -6.29 13.47 3.80
N ILE A 310 -7.50 13.95 4.04
CA ILE A 310 -8.07 14.07 5.39
C ILE A 310 -8.36 12.68 5.98
N GLY A 311 -8.89 11.78 5.15
CA GLY A 311 -9.22 10.40 5.50
C GLY A 311 -8.02 9.55 5.91
N ARG A 312 -6.82 9.88 5.53
CA ARG A 312 -5.59 9.20 6.00
C ARG A 312 -5.17 9.68 7.39
N ILE A 313 -5.40 10.94 7.71
CA ILE A 313 -4.96 11.55 8.97
C ILE A 313 -5.93 11.21 10.11
N ILE A 314 -7.24 11.49 9.93
CA ILE A 314 -8.23 11.35 10.99
C ILE A 314 -8.41 9.88 11.43
N PRO A 315 -8.69 8.91 10.56
CA PRO A 315 -8.75 7.51 10.97
C PRO A 315 -7.44 6.98 11.54
N GLY A 316 -6.28 7.45 11.02
CA GLY A 316 -4.98 7.15 11.61
C GLY A 316 -4.89 7.59 13.08
N PHE A 317 -5.26 8.83 13.39
CA PHE A 317 -5.31 9.33 14.76
C PHE A 317 -6.31 8.55 15.63
N VAL A 318 -7.50 8.29 15.12
CA VAL A 318 -8.55 7.54 15.83
C VAL A 318 -8.10 6.11 16.13
N SER A 319 -7.34 5.48 15.24
CA SER A 319 -6.85 4.12 15.41
C SER A 319 -5.85 3.96 16.56
N ASP A 320 -5.11 5.01 16.90
CA ASP A 320 -4.20 5.01 18.06
C ASP A 320 -4.97 4.92 19.39
N HIS A 321 -6.24 5.34 19.39
CA HIS A 321 -7.13 5.30 20.59
C HIS A 321 -8.05 4.08 20.62
N LEU A 322 -8.64 3.72 19.48
CA LEU A 322 -9.65 2.66 19.39
C LEU A 322 -9.07 1.29 18.97
N GLY A 323 -7.82 1.25 18.50
CA GLY A 323 -7.19 0.04 17.92
C GLY A 323 -7.25 0.05 16.39
N GLN A 324 -6.17 -0.47 15.78
CA GLN A 324 -5.97 -0.39 14.32
C GLN A 324 -7.00 -1.20 13.55
N PHE A 325 -7.31 -2.42 14.00
CA PHE A 325 -8.29 -3.29 13.34
C PHE A 325 -9.72 -2.83 13.52
N ASN A 326 -10.06 -2.20 14.66
CA ASN A 326 -11.39 -1.65 14.88
C ASN A 326 -11.70 -0.54 13.87
N VAL A 327 -10.73 0.37 13.69
CA VAL A 327 -10.90 1.48 12.73
C VAL A 327 -10.79 0.99 11.29
N MET A 328 -9.93 0.00 11.00
CA MET A 328 -9.85 -0.64 9.68
C MET A 328 -11.21 -1.24 9.26
N ALA A 329 -11.82 -2.03 10.14
CA ALA A 329 -13.14 -2.61 9.91
C ALA A 329 -14.23 -1.53 9.70
N LEU A 330 -14.18 -0.45 10.48
CA LEU A 330 -15.12 0.68 10.36
C LEU A 330 -14.98 1.37 9.00
N VAL A 331 -13.76 1.78 8.62
CA VAL A 331 -13.56 2.55 7.37
C VAL A 331 -13.83 1.70 6.13
N THR A 332 -13.52 0.40 6.15
CA THR A 332 -13.82 -0.50 5.03
C THR A 332 -15.32 -0.79 4.91
N THR A 333 -16.02 -0.91 6.03
CA THR A 333 -17.50 -1.03 6.05
C THR A 333 -18.15 0.25 5.51
N LEU A 334 -17.69 1.42 5.95
CA LEU A 334 -18.17 2.70 5.42
C LEU A 334 -17.84 2.89 3.93
N SER A 335 -16.71 2.34 3.46
CA SER A 335 -16.38 2.34 2.03
C SER A 335 -17.33 1.47 1.21
N ALA A 336 -17.71 0.30 1.72
CA ALA A 336 -18.74 -0.55 1.10
C ALA A 336 -20.12 0.14 1.06
N ILE A 337 -20.50 0.82 2.15
CA ILE A 337 -21.71 1.64 2.21
C ILE A 337 -21.64 2.78 1.20
N ALA A 338 -20.49 3.47 1.09
CA ALA A 338 -20.32 4.53 0.10
C ALA A 338 -20.55 4.03 -1.34
N LEU A 339 -20.07 2.84 -1.68
CA LEU A 339 -20.26 2.25 -3.01
C LEU A 339 -21.71 1.80 -3.25
N LEU A 340 -22.29 1.04 -2.32
CA LEU A 340 -23.59 0.39 -2.52
C LEU A 340 -24.79 1.28 -2.19
N VAL A 341 -24.65 2.16 -1.16
CA VAL A 341 -25.77 2.96 -0.64
C VAL A 341 -25.70 4.41 -1.11
N VAL A 342 -24.51 4.91 -1.50
CA VAL A 342 -24.39 6.29 -2.01
C VAL A 342 -24.20 6.28 -3.52
N TRP A 343 -23.16 5.61 -4.04
CA TRP A 343 -22.82 5.69 -5.46
C TRP A 343 -23.86 4.98 -6.35
N LEU A 344 -24.28 3.78 -5.98
CA LEU A 344 -25.23 3.02 -6.78
C LEU A 344 -26.58 3.73 -6.94
N PRO A 345 -27.22 4.30 -5.90
CA PRO A 345 -28.44 5.12 -6.08
C PRO A 345 -28.18 6.42 -6.84
N VAL A 346 -27.05 7.09 -6.60
CA VAL A 346 -26.68 8.32 -7.35
C VAL A 346 -26.48 8.01 -8.84
N TYR A 347 -26.02 6.82 -9.19
CA TYR A 347 -25.91 6.39 -10.59
C TYR A 347 -27.30 6.29 -11.26
N TYR A 348 -28.31 5.74 -10.59
CA TYR A 348 -29.68 5.64 -11.16
C TYR A 348 -30.48 6.95 -11.10
N SER A 349 -30.13 7.86 -10.19
CA SER A 349 -30.75 9.17 -10.04
C SER A 349 -29.67 10.25 -9.92
N PRO A 350 -29.03 10.60 -11.06
CA PRO A 350 -27.83 11.42 -11.04
C PRO A 350 -28.12 12.84 -10.61
N THR A 351 -27.33 13.31 -9.65
CA THR A 351 -27.28 14.71 -9.21
C THR A 351 -25.83 15.13 -9.02
N ASN A 352 -25.50 16.33 -9.46
CA ASN A 352 -24.14 16.86 -9.27
C ASN A 352 -23.73 16.88 -7.79
N GLY A 353 -24.67 17.22 -6.90
CA GLY A 353 -24.42 17.22 -5.45
C GLY A 353 -24.14 15.82 -4.91
N GLY A 354 -24.86 14.80 -5.37
CA GLY A 354 -24.64 13.40 -4.99
C GLY A 354 -23.27 12.87 -5.43
N ILE A 355 -22.85 13.19 -6.67
CA ILE A 355 -21.54 12.81 -7.19
C ILE A 355 -20.41 13.49 -6.40
N ILE A 356 -20.54 14.77 -6.10
CA ILE A 356 -19.57 15.52 -5.30
C ILE A 356 -19.49 14.96 -3.88
N PHE A 357 -20.64 14.74 -3.24
CA PHE A 357 -20.70 14.14 -1.91
C PHE A 357 -20.04 12.76 -1.89
N PHE A 358 -20.39 11.89 -2.85
CA PHE A 358 -19.77 10.57 -2.97
C PHE A 358 -18.24 10.69 -3.12
N SER A 359 -17.76 11.57 -3.98
CA SER A 359 -16.32 11.77 -4.23
C SER A 359 -15.56 12.10 -2.95
N LEU A 360 -16.05 13.07 -2.18
CA LEU A 360 -15.43 13.49 -0.92
C LEU A 360 -15.55 12.42 0.16
N PHE A 361 -16.72 11.82 0.32
CA PHE A 361 -16.99 10.81 1.34
C PHE A 361 -16.22 9.50 1.06
N TYR A 362 -16.26 9.01 -0.18
CA TYR A 362 -15.49 7.84 -0.57
C TYR A 362 -13.98 8.08 -0.44
N GLY A 363 -13.51 9.25 -0.86
CA GLY A 363 -12.13 9.66 -0.65
C GLY A 363 -11.74 9.56 0.82
N PHE A 364 -12.55 10.11 1.71
CA PHE A 364 -12.29 10.09 3.15
C PHE A 364 -12.20 8.67 3.71
N VAL A 365 -13.18 7.81 3.45
CA VAL A 365 -13.19 6.45 4.02
C VAL A 365 -12.14 5.53 3.39
N SER A 366 -11.93 5.61 2.08
CA SER A 366 -10.90 4.83 1.38
C SER A 366 -9.47 5.27 1.74
N GLY A 367 -9.28 6.56 2.05
CA GLY A 367 -8.03 7.08 2.59
C GLY A 367 -7.65 6.44 3.91
N GLY A 368 -8.62 6.22 4.79
CA GLY A 368 -8.43 5.51 6.07
C GLY A 368 -7.92 4.08 5.88
N TYR A 369 -8.49 3.35 4.93
CA TYR A 369 -8.02 2.00 4.60
C TYR A 369 -6.53 1.99 4.23
N THR A 370 -6.09 2.87 3.33
CA THR A 370 -4.70 2.87 2.86
C THR A 370 -3.69 3.26 3.94
N SER A 371 -4.04 4.14 4.87
CA SER A 371 -3.17 4.57 5.97
C SER A 371 -3.02 3.52 7.07
N LEU A 372 -4.04 2.68 7.28
CA LEU A 372 -4.05 1.69 8.35
C LEU A 372 -3.39 0.36 7.98
N LEU A 373 -3.06 0.10 6.72
CA LEU A 373 -2.44 -1.16 6.29
C LEU A 373 -1.19 -1.51 7.08
N SER A 374 -0.24 -0.59 7.19
CA SER A 374 1.01 -0.82 7.91
C SER A 374 0.82 -0.93 9.43
N PRO A 375 0.04 -0.07 10.11
CA PRO A 375 -0.30 -0.27 11.52
C PRO A 375 -0.95 -1.63 11.82
N CYS A 376 -1.88 -2.10 10.97
CA CYS A 376 -2.51 -3.41 11.12
C CYS A 376 -1.51 -4.56 10.99
N VAL A 377 -0.54 -4.49 10.05
CA VAL A 377 0.53 -5.50 9.95
C VAL A 377 1.35 -5.56 11.24
N VAL A 378 1.65 -4.41 11.86
CA VAL A 378 2.38 -4.38 13.13
C VAL A 378 1.55 -4.95 14.29
N ALA A 379 0.24 -4.69 14.31
CA ALA A 379 -0.66 -5.28 15.30
C ALA A 379 -0.75 -6.81 15.16
N LEU A 380 -0.77 -7.34 13.92
CA LEU A 380 -0.77 -8.80 13.65
C LEU A 380 0.47 -9.52 14.17
N VAL A 381 1.56 -8.80 14.36
CA VAL A 381 2.84 -9.38 14.83
C VAL A 381 3.20 -8.93 16.24
N ASP A 382 2.20 -8.59 17.05
CA ASP A 382 2.34 -8.18 18.47
C ASP A 382 3.37 -7.04 18.68
N GLY A 383 3.46 -6.11 17.73
CA GLY A 383 4.39 -5.00 17.78
C GLY A 383 5.85 -5.33 17.45
N GLN A 384 6.14 -6.57 17.07
CA GLN A 384 7.51 -6.97 16.70
C GLN A 384 7.97 -6.24 15.43
N VAL A 385 9.10 -5.54 15.54
CA VAL A 385 9.67 -4.74 14.44
C VAL A 385 10.58 -5.58 13.55
N ALA A 386 11.01 -6.74 14.02
CA ALA A 386 11.86 -7.64 13.25
C ALA A 386 11.11 -8.23 12.05
N ASN A 387 11.77 -8.23 10.89
CA ASN A 387 11.19 -8.67 9.62
C ASN A 387 9.90 -7.94 9.21
N LEU A 388 9.66 -6.71 9.73
CA LEU A 388 8.48 -5.92 9.43
C LEU A 388 8.38 -5.62 7.93
N GLY A 389 9.51 -5.36 7.27
CA GLY A 389 9.57 -5.12 5.83
C GLY A 389 9.10 -6.31 5.01
N LEU A 390 9.55 -7.51 5.35
CA LEU A 390 9.08 -8.75 4.70
C LEU A 390 7.58 -8.97 4.89
N LYS A 391 7.10 -8.80 6.12
CA LYS A 391 5.68 -9.00 6.48
C LYS A 391 4.78 -7.98 5.77
N PHE A 392 5.18 -6.72 5.75
CA PHE A 392 4.48 -5.68 5.02
C PHE A 392 4.54 -5.91 3.50
N GLY A 393 5.66 -6.42 2.98
CA GLY A 393 5.82 -6.81 1.58
C GLY A 393 4.82 -7.88 1.13
N ILE A 394 4.49 -8.85 1.99
CA ILE A 394 3.44 -9.85 1.70
C ILE A 394 2.06 -9.18 1.57
N ALA A 395 1.72 -8.26 2.47
CA ALA A 395 0.47 -7.50 2.38
C ALA A 395 0.42 -6.66 1.09
N CYS A 396 1.54 -6.03 0.71
CA CYS A 396 1.65 -5.28 -0.53
C CYS A 396 1.50 -6.15 -1.78
N LEU A 397 1.96 -7.40 -1.75
CA LEU A 397 1.75 -8.34 -2.86
C LEU A 397 0.25 -8.65 -3.06
N CYS A 398 -0.51 -8.88 -1.97
CA CYS A 398 -1.96 -9.05 -2.04
C CYS A 398 -2.65 -7.79 -2.61
N LEU A 399 -2.19 -6.60 -2.19
CA LEU A 399 -2.64 -5.31 -2.72
C LEU A 399 -2.36 -5.19 -4.23
N ALA A 400 -1.15 -5.58 -4.68
CA ALA A 400 -0.77 -5.52 -6.09
C ALA A 400 -1.67 -6.37 -6.99
N PHE A 401 -1.98 -7.60 -6.57
CA PHE A 401 -2.89 -8.47 -7.30
C PHE A 401 -4.34 -7.95 -7.28
N GLY A 402 -4.80 -7.41 -6.15
CA GLY A 402 -6.12 -6.77 -6.07
C GLY A 402 -6.25 -5.61 -7.07
N ALA A 403 -5.26 -4.72 -7.11
CA ALA A 403 -5.23 -3.59 -8.03
C ALA A 403 -5.12 -4.03 -9.51
N LEU A 404 -4.29 -5.07 -9.80
CA LEU A 404 -4.09 -5.58 -11.15
C LEU A 404 -5.37 -6.14 -11.76
N VAL A 405 -6.15 -6.87 -10.96
CA VAL A 405 -7.35 -7.59 -11.43
C VAL A 405 -8.61 -6.71 -11.33
N GLY A 406 -8.66 -5.82 -10.33
CA GLY A 406 -9.88 -5.08 -9.98
C GLY A 406 -10.40 -4.18 -11.10
N ILE A 407 -9.56 -3.35 -11.70
CA ILE A 407 -9.95 -2.42 -12.76
C ILE A 407 -10.40 -3.16 -14.03
N PRO A 408 -9.62 -4.11 -14.59
CA PRO A 408 -10.02 -4.81 -15.80
C PRO A 408 -11.30 -5.63 -15.63
N VAL A 409 -11.45 -6.35 -14.52
CA VAL A 409 -12.64 -7.17 -14.27
C VAL A 409 -13.88 -6.29 -14.08
N SER A 410 -13.76 -5.19 -13.35
CA SER A 410 -14.88 -4.25 -13.19
C SER A 410 -15.30 -3.62 -14.53
N GLY A 411 -14.33 -3.26 -15.38
CA GLY A 411 -14.57 -2.76 -16.73
C GLY A 411 -15.27 -3.80 -17.62
N ALA A 412 -14.79 -5.05 -17.62
CA ALA A 412 -15.42 -6.13 -18.38
C ALA A 412 -16.88 -6.37 -17.97
N VAL A 413 -17.20 -6.26 -16.68
CA VAL A 413 -18.59 -6.37 -16.20
C VAL A 413 -19.44 -5.20 -16.71
N ALA A 414 -18.89 -3.99 -16.80
CA ALA A 414 -19.61 -2.86 -17.38
C ALA A 414 -19.87 -3.06 -18.88
N ASP A 415 -18.88 -3.54 -19.63
CA ASP A 415 -18.98 -3.81 -21.06
C ASP A 415 -20.01 -4.93 -21.36
N ASP A 416 -19.98 -6.03 -20.58
CA ASP A 416 -20.87 -7.17 -20.76
C ASP A 416 -22.34 -6.84 -20.39
N THR A 417 -22.53 -6.06 -19.33
CA THR A 417 -23.88 -5.67 -18.87
C THR A 417 -24.44 -4.46 -19.61
N GLY A 418 -23.61 -3.72 -20.36
CA GLY A 418 -23.97 -2.44 -20.96
C GLY A 418 -24.39 -1.37 -19.93
N ASN A 419 -24.03 -1.56 -18.67
CA ASN A 419 -24.49 -0.75 -17.54
C ASN A 419 -23.43 -0.63 -16.45
N TRP A 420 -23.13 0.58 -16.03
CA TRP A 420 -22.19 0.85 -14.94
C TRP A 420 -22.66 0.36 -13.55
N GLY A 421 -23.98 0.10 -13.39
CA GLY A 421 -24.53 -0.44 -12.14
C GLY A 421 -23.93 -1.78 -11.75
N GLY A 422 -23.63 -2.66 -12.73
CA GLY A 422 -22.96 -3.94 -12.51
C GLY A 422 -21.53 -3.75 -11.95
N LEU A 423 -20.76 -2.84 -12.52
CA LEU A 423 -19.41 -2.46 -12.05
C LEU A 423 -19.47 -1.93 -10.61
N ILE A 424 -20.40 -1.01 -10.33
CA ILE A 424 -20.57 -0.42 -8.98
C ILE A 424 -20.95 -1.50 -7.98
N GLY A 425 -21.91 -2.37 -8.35
CA GLY A 425 -22.37 -3.48 -7.53
C GLY A 425 -21.27 -4.49 -7.20
N LEU A 426 -20.48 -4.91 -8.20
CA LEU A 426 -19.33 -5.79 -8.00
C LEU A 426 -18.29 -5.16 -7.06
N SER A 427 -17.94 -3.90 -7.32
CA SER A 427 -16.97 -3.17 -6.49
C SER A 427 -17.45 -3.06 -5.04
N GLY A 428 -18.74 -2.75 -4.83
CA GLY A 428 -19.33 -2.68 -3.50
C GLY A 428 -19.35 -4.03 -2.79
N ALA A 429 -19.66 -5.12 -3.50
CA ALA A 429 -19.67 -6.48 -2.96
C ALA A 429 -18.25 -6.93 -2.55
N MET A 430 -17.24 -6.69 -3.38
CA MET A 430 -15.85 -6.99 -3.05
C MET A 430 -15.36 -6.17 -1.86
N MET A 431 -15.72 -4.90 -1.77
CA MET A 431 -15.40 -4.05 -0.61
C MET A 431 -16.06 -4.58 0.66
N ALA A 432 -17.30 -5.01 0.60
CA ALA A 432 -18.03 -5.61 1.72
C ALA A 432 -17.37 -6.93 2.18
N LEU A 433 -16.98 -7.79 1.24
CA LEU A 433 -16.24 -9.03 1.54
C LEU A 433 -14.92 -8.73 2.24
N GLY A 434 -14.21 -7.69 1.78
CA GLY A 434 -13.00 -7.21 2.42
C GLY A 434 -13.24 -6.71 3.85
N ALA A 435 -14.30 -5.94 4.08
CA ALA A 435 -14.69 -5.48 5.42
C ALA A 435 -15.00 -6.65 6.35
N VAL A 436 -15.77 -7.65 5.91
CA VAL A 436 -16.04 -8.88 6.66
C VAL A 436 -14.74 -9.62 7.01
N SER A 437 -13.79 -9.70 6.08
CA SER A 437 -12.49 -10.34 6.30
C SER A 437 -11.67 -9.62 7.38
N PHE A 438 -11.69 -8.28 7.42
CA PHE A 438 -11.05 -7.51 8.49
C PHE A 438 -11.75 -7.69 9.84
N ILE A 439 -13.09 -7.78 9.86
CA ILE A 439 -13.86 -8.09 11.08
C ILE A 439 -13.47 -9.48 11.60
N VAL A 440 -13.37 -10.48 10.72
CA VAL A 440 -12.91 -11.84 11.10
C VAL A 440 -11.50 -11.81 11.68
N SER A 441 -10.57 -11.10 11.03
CA SER A 441 -9.20 -10.93 11.54
C SER A 441 -9.20 -10.32 12.94
N ARG A 442 -9.95 -9.23 13.14
CA ARG A 442 -10.11 -8.52 14.41
C ARG A 442 -10.68 -9.43 15.50
N VAL A 443 -11.75 -10.17 15.23
CA VAL A 443 -12.41 -11.06 16.19
C VAL A 443 -11.48 -12.19 16.62
N LYS A 444 -10.70 -12.73 15.70
CA LYS A 444 -9.72 -13.79 16.00
C LYS A 444 -8.52 -13.30 16.82
N MET A 445 -8.21 -11.99 16.79
CA MET A 445 -7.14 -11.40 17.59
C MET A 445 -7.62 -10.97 18.99
N GLY A 446 -8.76 -10.28 19.08
CA GLY A 446 -9.23 -9.62 20.31
C GLY A 446 -10.56 -10.12 20.87
N GLY A 447 -11.13 -11.20 20.27
CA GLY A 447 -12.45 -11.71 20.67
C GLY A 447 -13.60 -10.81 20.22
N TRP A 448 -14.81 -11.11 20.69
CA TRP A 448 -16.04 -10.41 20.32
C TRP A 448 -16.24 -9.06 21.00
N ASN A 449 -15.41 -8.71 22.00
CA ASN A 449 -15.56 -7.45 22.71
C ASN A 449 -15.13 -6.27 21.82
N PRO A 450 -16.05 -5.35 21.40
CA PRO A 450 -15.72 -4.24 20.51
C PRO A 450 -14.79 -3.19 21.17
N MET A 451 -14.71 -3.17 22.50
CA MET A 451 -13.85 -2.26 23.27
C MET A 451 -12.41 -2.76 23.39
N SER A 452 -12.09 -4.01 23.01
CA SER A 452 -10.71 -4.49 23.02
C SER A 452 -9.91 -3.75 21.92
N LYS A 453 -8.81 -3.12 22.33
CA LYS A 453 -7.89 -2.45 21.40
C LYS A 453 -7.08 -3.52 20.66
N VAL A 454 -7.33 -3.67 19.38
CA VAL A 454 -6.61 -4.58 18.48
C VAL A 454 -6.13 -3.82 17.24
#